data_c9b4da81a3253ae97595b344515bb0f0
#
_entry.id   c9b4da81a3253ae97595b344515bb0f0
#
_cell.length_a   1.000
_cell.length_b   1.000
_cell.length_c   1.000
_cell.angle_alpha   90.00
_cell.angle_beta   90.00
_cell.angle_gamma   90.00
#
_symmetry.space_group_name_H-M   'P 1'
#
loop_
_entity.id
_entity.type
_entity.pdbx_description
1 polymer ?
#
loop_
_entity_poly.entity_id
_entity_poly.type
_entity_poly.pdbx_seq_one_letter_code
_entity_poly.pdbx_strand_id
1 'polypeptide(L)'
;MLVVSRPEVNVDTIVEFDPQQRFIKLPITNYLKLLNVWDTINRPQVALINAVNDPKYRFICAALARRLGKTYIANIIGQLVTLVPGSNVLIISPNYNLSSISFELQRKLIKHFDLEVARDNLKDKIIELSNGSTIRMGSLGTVDSTVGRSYDLIIFDEAALGEGGEAAFNVALRPTLDKPQAKAIFISTPRGRNNWFSQFWNRGFSEDFPEWISLQADYTENTRMAESDVAEARRSMSKAEFEQEYLASFTVFEGQIYALKDEDVCEIPEDLKGEAFAGCDPGYRDSTAYCAIVYDWNRDCFFIVDEYLKSEQTTAEHAAAFTELNNRHGVEVTFIDSAAAQFASDLAYLYNISTTKAKKDVLPGIAYVQTLLQQG
;
A
#
# COMPACT_ATOMS: atom_id res chain seq x y z
N MET A 1 -2.88 19.99 -4.50
CA MET A 1 -3.62 20.34 -3.26
C MET A 1 -3.01 19.54 -2.11
N LEU A 2 -2.71 20.22 -1.00
CA LEU A 2 -2.23 19.58 0.24
C LEU A 2 -3.38 19.46 1.25
N VAL A 3 -3.59 18.28 1.79
CA VAL A 3 -4.54 17.99 2.86
C VAL A 3 -3.76 17.51 4.08
N VAL A 4 -4.09 18.05 5.24
CA VAL A 4 -3.53 17.65 6.54
C VAL A 4 -4.68 17.33 7.47
N SER A 5 -4.68 16.16 8.08
CA SER A 5 -5.78 15.70 8.96
C SER A 5 -5.90 16.49 10.27
N ARG A 6 -4.85 17.25 10.60
CA ARG A 6 -4.78 18.12 11.79
C ARG A 6 -4.46 19.54 11.31
N PRO A 7 -5.46 20.42 11.19
CA PRO A 7 -5.31 21.74 10.56
C PRO A 7 -4.38 22.70 11.33
N GLU A 8 -4.08 22.42 12.59
CA GLU A 8 -3.13 23.19 13.41
C GLU A 8 -1.67 23.05 12.98
N VAL A 9 -1.32 22.04 12.16
CA VAL A 9 0.04 21.85 11.66
C VAL A 9 0.34 22.88 10.56
N ASN A 10 1.37 23.69 10.78
CA ASN A 10 1.82 24.67 9.78
C ASN A 10 2.39 23.97 8.54
N VAL A 11 1.96 24.41 7.37
CA VAL A 11 2.37 23.81 6.08
C VAL A 11 3.25 24.73 5.24
N ASP A 12 3.38 26.00 5.62
CA ASP A 12 4.07 27.04 4.84
C ASP A 12 5.46 27.37 5.39
N THR A 13 5.63 27.24 6.73
CA THR A 13 6.92 27.51 7.39
C THR A 13 7.25 26.43 8.40
N ILE A 14 8.57 26.15 8.56
CA ILE A 14 9.03 25.25 9.62
C ILE A 14 8.85 25.96 10.97
N VAL A 15 8.09 25.32 11.87
CA VAL A 15 7.82 25.82 13.21
C VAL A 15 9.00 25.54 14.12
N GLU A 16 9.47 26.57 14.84
CA GLU A 16 10.48 26.41 15.89
C GLU A 16 9.79 26.00 17.19
N PHE A 17 9.80 24.71 17.49
CA PHE A 17 9.38 24.19 18.78
C PHE A 17 10.45 24.48 19.84
N ASP A 18 10.07 24.47 21.12
CA ASP A 18 11.01 24.51 22.23
C ASP A 18 12.11 23.45 22.03
N PRO A 19 13.41 23.81 22.11
CA PRO A 19 14.51 22.88 21.94
C PRO A 19 14.44 21.64 22.83
N GLN A 20 13.84 21.74 24.01
CA GLN A 20 13.67 20.61 24.93
C GLN A 20 12.54 19.65 24.50
N GLN A 21 11.57 20.15 23.76
CA GLN A 21 10.40 19.39 23.32
C GLN A 21 10.54 18.86 21.88
N ARG A 22 11.50 19.38 21.11
CA ARG A 22 11.73 18.93 19.73
C ARG A 22 12.18 17.48 19.65
N PHE A 23 11.62 16.77 18.71
CA PHE A 23 12.15 15.47 18.32
C PHE A 23 13.50 15.62 17.60
N ILE A 24 13.58 16.52 16.63
CA ILE A 24 14.83 16.86 15.95
C ILE A 24 15.48 18.04 16.70
N LYS A 25 16.61 17.79 17.35
CA LYS A 25 17.27 18.75 18.26
C LYS A 25 18.05 19.86 17.56
N LEU A 26 18.20 19.80 16.23
CA LEU A 26 18.97 20.78 15.45
C LEU A 26 18.06 21.77 14.72
N PRO A 27 18.54 22.98 14.38
CA PRO A 27 17.85 23.91 13.52
C PRO A 27 17.74 23.34 12.09
N ILE A 28 16.58 22.81 11.74
CA ILE A 28 16.33 22.16 10.44
C ILE A 28 16.56 23.13 9.28
N THR A 29 16.18 24.40 9.46
CA THR A 29 16.37 25.45 8.45
C THR A 29 17.85 25.61 8.07
N ASN A 30 18.76 25.59 9.04
CA ASN A 30 20.19 25.68 8.77
C ASN A 30 20.72 24.43 8.07
N TYR A 31 20.23 23.25 8.47
CA TYR A 31 20.58 21.98 7.85
C TYR A 31 20.14 21.94 6.37
N LEU A 32 18.92 22.36 6.07
CA LEU A 32 18.41 22.39 4.71
C LEU A 32 19.13 23.44 3.83
N LYS A 33 19.58 24.57 4.42
CA LYS A 33 20.45 25.55 3.73
C LYS A 33 21.81 24.95 3.41
N LEU A 34 22.43 24.23 4.34
CA LEU A 34 23.70 23.53 4.12
C LEU A 34 23.60 22.47 3.02
N LEU A 35 22.45 21.80 2.91
CA LEU A 35 22.15 20.87 1.82
C LEU A 35 21.88 21.55 0.48
N ASN A 36 21.81 22.88 0.43
CA ASN A 36 21.37 23.65 -0.75
C ASN A 36 19.96 23.25 -1.26
N VAL A 37 19.08 22.83 -0.35
CA VAL A 37 17.71 22.39 -0.70
C VAL A 37 16.63 23.29 -0.09
N TRP A 38 16.99 24.29 0.69
CA TRP A 38 16.05 25.19 1.36
C TRP A 38 15.03 25.81 0.40
N ASP A 39 15.51 26.37 -0.71
CA ASP A 39 14.65 27.02 -1.72
C ASP A 39 13.86 26.03 -2.57
N THR A 40 14.04 24.74 -2.34
CA THR A 40 13.42 23.67 -3.13
C THR A 40 12.50 22.79 -2.32
N ILE A 41 12.42 23.06 -1.02
CA ILE A 41 11.50 22.37 -0.12
C ILE A 41 10.06 22.78 -0.44
N ASN A 42 9.19 21.80 -0.57
CA ASN A 42 7.78 22.04 -0.88
C ASN A 42 6.91 21.98 0.40
N ARG A 43 5.69 22.48 0.30
CA ARG A 43 4.74 22.52 1.43
C ARG A 43 4.48 21.16 2.08
N PRO A 44 4.29 20.03 1.34
CA PRO A 44 4.20 18.70 1.92
C PRO A 44 5.42 18.30 2.76
N GLN A 45 6.62 18.65 2.34
CA GLN A 45 7.84 18.39 3.08
C GLN A 45 7.93 19.23 4.35
N VAL A 46 7.52 20.51 4.30
CA VAL A 46 7.39 21.38 5.48
C VAL A 46 6.39 20.78 6.48
N ALA A 47 5.21 20.40 6.01
CA ALA A 47 4.18 19.78 6.83
C ALA A 47 4.69 18.49 7.52
N LEU A 48 5.42 17.64 6.77
CA LEU A 48 6.01 16.41 7.31
C LEU A 48 7.02 16.71 8.42
N ILE A 49 7.93 17.66 8.21
CA ILE A 49 8.91 18.09 9.21
C ILE A 49 8.22 18.59 10.48
N ASN A 50 7.21 19.45 10.33
CA ASN A 50 6.48 20.00 11.46
C ASN A 50 5.72 18.91 12.22
N ALA A 51 5.05 17.98 11.52
CA ALA A 51 4.38 16.84 12.13
C ALA A 51 5.35 15.92 12.91
N VAL A 52 6.55 15.71 12.36
CA VAL A 52 7.60 14.91 13.04
C VAL A 52 8.14 15.62 14.27
N ASN A 53 8.28 16.94 14.24
CA ASN A 53 8.79 17.71 15.38
C ASN A 53 7.74 17.93 16.48
N ASP A 54 6.46 17.90 16.14
CA ASP A 54 5.39 18.09 17.13
C ASP A 54 5.35 16.92 18.12
N PRO A 55 5.50 17.15 19.43
CA PRO A 55 5.49 16.11 20.44
C PRO A 55 4.15 15.38 20.56
N LYS A 56 3.08 15.98 20.06
CA LYS A 56 1.71 15.42 20.06
C LYS A 56 1.61 14.17 19.17
N TYR A 57 2.33 14.13 18.04
CA TYR A 57 2.19 13.05 17.08
C TYR A 57 3.35 12.05 17.18
N ARG A 58 3.02 10.77 17.31
CA ARG A 58 3.96 9.65 17.29
C ARG A 58 4.00 8.94 15.94
N PHE A 59 2.87 8.94 15.23
CA PHE A 59 2.68 8.19 14.00
C PHE A 59 2.25 9.12 12.88
N ILE A 60 3.06 9.22 11.84
CA ILE A 60 2.87 10.14 10.73
C ILE A 60 2.66 9.34 9.45
N CYS A 61 1.51 9.49 8.79
CA CYS A 61 1.23 8.82 7.54
C CYS A 61 1.15 9.85 6.40
N ALA A 62 2.02 9.72 5.38
CA ALA A 62 2.13 10.69 4.30
C ALA A 62 1.87 10.03 2.94
N ALA A 63 0.70 10.30 2.38
CA ALA A 63 0.25 9.89 1.05
C ALA A 63 0.60 10.96 0.03
N LEU A 64 1.72 10.83 -0.65
CA LEU A 64 2.26 11.87 -1.53
C LEU A 64 2.38 11.38 -2.98
N ALA A 65 2.03 12.22 -3.93
CA ALA A 65 2.18 11.96 -5.36
C ALA A 65 3.64 11.65 -5.74
N ARG A 66 3.84 11.06 -6.90
CA ARG A 66 5.19 10.87 -7.47
C ARG A 66 5.94 12.19 -7.59
N ARG A 67 7.28 12.13 -7.47
CA ARG A 67 8.23 13.26 -7.61
C ARG A 67 8.07 14.39 -6.58
N LEU A 68 7.34 14.17 -5.48
CA LEU A 68 7.30 15.12 -4.34
C LEU A 68 8.49 14.97 -3.38
N GLY A 69 9.49 14.14 -3.72
CA GLY A 69 10.70 13.98 -2.91
C GLY A 69 10.52 13.20 -1.61
N LYS A 70 9.57 12.24 -1.57
CA LYS A 70 9.27 11.37 -0.42
C LYS A 70 10.50 10.75 0.23
N THR A 71 11.16 9.88 -0.51
CA THR A 71 12.37 9.17 -0.04
C THR A 71 13.45 10.15 0.40
N TYR A 72 13.62 11.26 -0.32
CA TYR A 72 14.64 12.25 -0.02
C TYR A 72 14.41 12.92 1.34
N ILE A 73 13.20 13.45 1.58
CA ILE A 73 12.89 14.11 2.87
C ILE A 73 12.87 13.12 4.04
N ALA A 74 12.37 11.91 3.82
CA ALA A 74 12.39 10.84 4.82
C ALA A 74 13.82 10.50 5.26
N ASN A 75 14.75 10.40 4.32
CA ASN A 75 16.16 10.16 4.60
C ASN A 75 16.84 11.35 5.29
N ILE A 76 16.51 12.59 4.95
CA ILE A 76 16.98 13.79 5.66
C ILE A 76 16.52 13.76 7.12
N ILE A 77 15.25 13.48 7.37
CA ILE A 77 14.72 13.36 8.74
C ILE A 77 15.47 12.27 9.51
N GLY A 78 15.66 11.09 8.89
CA GLY A 78 16.44 10.00 9.50
C GLY A 78 17.86 10.45 9.86
N GLN A 79 18.55 11.14 8.96
CA GLN A 79 19.89 11.65 9.21
C GLN A 79 19.92 12.68 10.35
N LEU A 80 18.95 13.59 10.40
CA LEU A 80 18.86 14.60 11.46
C LEU A 80 18.70 13.96 12.84
N VAL A 81 17.96 12.87 12.94
CA VAL A 81 17.81 12.13 14.20
C VAL A 81 19.15 11.51 14.64
N THR A 82 19.95 10.98 13.71
CA THR A 82 21.26 10.38 14.05
C THR A 82 22.32 11.39 14.51
N LEU A 83 22.09 12.69 14.35
CA LEU A 83 22.96 13.72 14.90
C LEU A 83 22.81 13.86 16.43
N VAL A 84 21.73 13.32 17.00
CA VAL A 84 21.60 13.15 18.46
C VAL A 84 22.40 11.90 18.88
N PRO A 85 23.43 12.01 19.73
CA PRO A 85 24.28 10.88 20.09
C PRO A 85 23.48 9.68 20.63
N GLY A 86 23.85 8.48 20.17
CA GLY A 86 23.23 7.22 20.60
C GLY A 86 21.83 6.95 20.02
N SER A 87 21.39 7.72 19.04
CA SER A 87 20.09 7.51 18.38
C SER A 87 20.11 6.33 17.41
N ASN A 88 19.02 5.62 17.34
CA ASN A 88 18.83 4.49 16.44
C ASN A 88 17.69 4.78 15.45
N VAL A 89 18.01 4.75 14.17
CA VAL A 89 17.04 4.93 13.07
C VAL A 89 16.93 3.66 12.24
N LEU A 90 15.71 3.28 11.89
CA LEU A 90 15.41 2.17 11.00
C LEU A 90 14.61 2.69 9.81
N ILE A 91 15.07 2.38 8.59
CA ILE A 91 14.32 2.63 7.35
C ILE A 91 13.96 1.30 6.74
N ILE A 92 12.66 1.04 6.61
CA ILE A 92 12.08 -0.17 6.00
C ILE A 92 11.53 0.18 4.63
N SER A 93 11.90 -0.60 3.64
CA SER A 93 11.34 -0.54 2.28
C SER A 93 10.65 -1.87 1.92
N PRO A 94 9.78 -1.92 0.91
CA PRO A 94 9.10 -3.15 0.50
C PRO A 94 10.05 -4.31 0.19
N ASN A 95 11.19 -4.02 -0.43
CA ASN A 95 12.18 -5.02 -0.82
C ASN A 95 13.63 -4.51 -0.67
N TYR A 96 14.58 -5.45 -0.85
CA TYR A 96 16.00 -5.18 -0.71
C TYR A 96 16.53 -4.12 -1.68
N ASN A 97 16.04 -4.10 -2.93
CA ASN A 97 16.50 -3.15 -3.94
C ASN A 97 16.12 -1.71 -3.58
N LEU A 98 14.89 -1.49 -3.13
CA LEU A 98 14.45 -0.17 -2.67
C LEU A 98 15.20 0.28 -1.41
N SER A 99 15.50 -0.63 -0.48
CA SER A 99 16.31 -0.28 0.71
C SER A 99 17.73 0.13 0.35
N SER A 100 18.27 -0.32 -0.80
CA SER A 100 19.59 0.09 -1.29
C SER A 100 19.61 1.57 -1.69
N ILE A 101 18.50 2.10 -2.19
CA ILE A 101 18.38 3.52 -2.58
C ILE A 101 18.54 4.41 -1.35
N SER A 102 17.83 4.10 -0.26
CA SER A 102 17.98 4.83 1.00
C SER A 102 19.37 4.68 1.61
N PHE A 103 19.98 3.48 1.50
CA PHE A 103 21.35 3.27 1.99
C PHE A 103 22.38 4.15 1.28
N GLU A 104 22.34 4.18 -0.06
CA GLU A 104 23.22 5.03 -0.85
C GLU A 104 22.96 6.53 -0.61
N LEU A 105 21.71 6.92 -0.40
CA LEU A 105 21.36 8.29 -0.08
C LEU A 105 21.94 8.70 1.29
N GLN A 106 21.84 7.84 2.30
CA GLN A 106 22.43 8.09 3.61
C GLN A 106 23.96 8.25 3.53
N ARG A 107 24.63 7.40 2.77
CA ARG A 107 26.09 7.53 2.56
C ARG A 107 26.46 8.86 1.91
N LYS A 108 25.65 9.34 0.94
CA LYS A 108 25.84 10.67 0.34
C LYS A 108 25.64 11.81 1.33
N LEU A 109 24.59 11.73 2.16
CA LEU A 109 24.32 12.73 3.20
C LEU A 109 25.46 12.78 4.25
N ILE A 110 25.89 11.61 4.73
CA ILE A 110 26.99 11.48 5.69
C ILE A 110 28.28 12.10 5.14
N LYS A 111 28.62 11.77 3.88
CA LYS A 111 29.78 12.35 3.20
C LYS A 111 29.66 13.86 3.00
N HIS A 112 28.46 14.34 2.64
CA HIS A 112 28.21 15.78 2.44
C HIS A 112 28.44 16.60 3.72
N PHE A 113 28.09 16.02 4.87
CA PHE A 113 28.24 16.65 6.19
C PHE A 113 29.55 16.33 6.89
N ASP A 114 30.45 15.60 6.25
CA ASP A 114 31.72 15.17 6.82
C ASP A 114 31.53 14.49 8.20
N LEU A 115 30.49 13.67 8.31
CA LEU A 115 30.20 12.94 9.54
C LEU A 115 31.14 11.75 9.67
N GLU A 116 31.71 11.60 10.86
CA GLU A 116 32.63 10.53 11.15
C GLU A 116 31.87 9.19 11.30
N VAL A 117 32.26 8.22 10.48
CA VAL A 117 31.69 6.87 10.44
C VAL A 117 32.58 5.90 11.20
N ALA A 118 32.06 5.30 12.28
CA ALA A 118 32.74 4.24 13.02
C ALA A 118 32.65 2.88 12.27
N ARG A 119 31.55 2.60 11.59
CA ARG A 119 31.34 1.37 10.82
C ARG A 119 30.37 1.58 9.67
N ASP A 120 30.74 1.10 8.47
CA ASP A 120 29.89 1.03 7.28
C ASP A 120 29.79 -0.42 6.83
N ASN A 121 28.64 -1.06 7.07
CA ASN A 121 28.37 -2.45 6.70
C ASN A 121 27.43 -2.51 5.52
N LEU A 122 27.99 -2.67 4.33
CA LEU A 122 27.27 -2.73 3.07
C LEU A 122 26.34 -3.96 2.97
N LYS A 123 26.76 -5.11 3.54
CA LYS A 123 26.01 -6.35 3.48
C LYS A 123 24.71 -6.24 4.28
N ASP A 124 24.81 -5.78 5.51
CA ASP A 124 23.67 -5.66 6.43
C ASP A 124 22.99 -4.30 6.34
N LYS A 125 23.51 -3.38 5.49
CA LYS A 125 23.05 -2.00 5.31
C LYS A 125 22.92 -1.24 6.64
N ILE A 126 23.99 -1.23 7.42
CA ILE A 126 24.09 -0.56 8.71
C ILE A 126 25.23 0.44 8.66
N ILE A 127 24.94 1.67 9.05
CA ILE A 127 25.96 2.70 9.28
C ILE A 127 25.95 3.07 10.75
N GLU A 128 27.11 3.01 11.38
CA GLU A 128 27.34 3.44 12.77
C GLU A 128 28.22 4.70 12.73
N LEU A 129 27.73 5.79 13.32
CA LEU A 129 28.46 7.05 13.45
C LEU A 129 29.32 7.03 14.71
N SER A 130 30.43 7.81 14.72
CA SER A 130 31.32 7.90 15.87
C SER A 130 30.67 8.49 17.13
N ASN A 131 29.52 9.15 16.99
CA ASN A 131 28.69 9.60 18.12
C ASN A 131 27.82 8.49 18.76
N GLY A 132 27.98 7.24 18.31
CA GLY A 132 27.23 6.07 18.80
C GLY A 132 25.85 5.91 18.17
N SER A 133 25.45 6.76 17.24
CA SER A 133 24.17 6.62 16.54
C SER A 133 24.26 5.60 15.43
N THR A 134 23.14 4.93 15.14
CA THR A 134 23.04 3.97 14.05
C THR A 134 21.90 4.30 13.11
N ILE A 135 22.13 4.06 11.83
CA ILE A 135 21.07 4.03 10.83
C ILE A 135 21.10 2.69 10.09
N ARG A 136 19.98 2.01 10.10
CA ARG A 136 19.82 0.67 9.51
C ARG A 136 18.74 0.72 8.44
N MET A 137 19.00 0.08 7.31
CA MET A 137 18.00 -0.15 6.26
C MET A 137 17.61 -1.61 6.24
N GLY A 138 16.31 -1.86 6.19
CA GLY A 138 15.71 -3.19 6.10
C GLY A 138 14.66 -3.26 4.99
N SER A 139 14.13 -4.45 4.82
CA SER A 139 12.95 -4.69 3.98
C SER A 139 11.86 -5.40 4.78
N LEU A 140 10.62 -5.36 4.31
CA LEU A 140 9.53 -6.08 4.96
C LEU A 140 9.84 -7.57 5.14
N GLY A 141 10.52 -8.21 4.16
CA GLY A 141 10.95 -9.61 4.27
C GLY A 141 12.07 -9.89 5.28
N THR A 142 12.69 -8.85 5.87
CA THR A 142 13.78 -8.99 6.84
C THR A 142 13.48 -8.34 8.19
N VAL A 143 12.23 -7.97 8.44
CA VAL A 143 11.80 -7.26 9.66
C VAL A 143 12.20 -8.02 10.93
N ASP A 144 12.07 -9.34 10.96
CA ASP A 144 12.42 -10.16 12.13
C ASP A 144 13.88 -9.99 12.57
N SER A 145 14.80 -9.69 11.62
CA SER A 145 16.21 -9.43 11.93
C SER A 145 16.46 -8.05 12.56
N THR A 146 15.45 -7.19 12.59
CA THR A 146 15.52 -5.84 13.15
C THR A 146 14.92 -5.73 14.55
N VAL A 147 14.19 -6.75 15.01
CA VAL A 147 13.61 -6.85 16.34
C VAL A 147 14.70 -7.01 17.41
N GLY A 148 14.40 -6.65 18.66
CA GLY A 148 15.33 -6.75 19.80
C GLY A 148 16.25 -5.53 19.98
N ARG A 149 15.93 -4.41 19.32
CA ARG A 149 16.57 -3.11 19.48
C ARG A 149 15.53 -2.04 19.79
N SER A 150 15.94 -0.97 20.48
CA SER A 150 15.10 0.21 20.68
C SER A 150 15.40 1.24 19.60
N TYR A 151 14.38 1.70 18.89
CA TYR A 151 14.53 2.73 17.87
C TYR A 151 13.95 4.07 18.32
N ASP A 152 14.60 5.15 17.93
CA ASP A 152 14.08 6.50 18.08
C ASP A 152 13.14 6.86 16.93
N LEU A 153 13.46 6.38 15.73
CA LEU A 153 12.66 6.61 14.52
C LEU A 153 12.61 5.36 13.65
N ILE A 154 11.42 5.01 13.21
CA ILE A 154 11.19 4.00 12.16
C ILE A 154 10.52 4.69 10.98
N ILE A 155 11.05 4.49 9.78
CA ILE A 155 10.50 5.02 8.52
C ILE A 155 10.13 3.86 7.63
N PHE A 156 8.87 3.80 7.19
CA PHE A 156 8.42 2.91 6.13
C PHE A 156 8.37 3.72 4.83
N ASP A 157 9.38 3.56 4.00
CA ASP A 157 9.45 4.20 2.68
C ASP A 157 8.79 3.31 1.62
N GLU A 158 7.99 3.90 0.74
CA GLU A 158 7.12 3.23 -0.22
C GLU A 158 6.19 2.19 0.45
N ALA A 159 5.62 2.58 1.59
CA ALA A 159 4.83 1.74 2.48
C ALA A 159 3.67 1.01 1.77
N ALA A 160 2.98 1.68 0.85
CA ALA A 160 1.84 1.10 0.13
C ALA A 160 2.21 -0.02 -0.86
N LEU A 161 3.50 -0.17 -1.22
CA LEU A 161 3.96 -1.22 -2.15
C LEU A 161 4.19 -2.57 -1.46
N GLY A 162 4.22 -2.61 -0.13
CA GLY A 162 4.56 -3.81 0.63
C GLY A 162 3.36 -4.48 1.27
N GLU A 163 3.15 -5.76 0.98
CA GLU A 163 2.21 -6.59 1.72
C GLU A 163 2.76 -6.94 3.11
N GLY A 164 1.88 -7.21 4.07
CA GLY A 164 2.29 -7.60 5.44
C GLY A 164 2.84 -6.45 6.30
N GLY A 165 2.87 -5.21 5.81
CA GLY A 165 3.42 -4.07 6.55
C GLY A 165 2.66 -3.77 7.85
N GLU A 166 1.38 -4.06 7.94
CA GLU A 166 0.60 -3.90 9.17
C GLU A 166 1.11 -4.84 10.27
N ALA A 167 1.28 -6.12 9.97
CA ALA A 167 1.81 -7.11 10.91
C ALA A 167 3.27 -6.77 11.27
N ALA A 168 4.09 -6.40 10.29
CA ALA A 168 5.46 -5.96 10.50
C ALA A 168 5.53 -4.77 11.48
N PHE A 169 4.63 -3.80 11.35
CA PHE A 169 4.59 -2.67 12.28
C PHE A 169 3.98 -3.07 13.62
N ASN A 170 2.73 -3.52 13.65
CA ASN A 170 1.98 -3.68 14.90
C ASN A 170 2.59 -4.76 15.81
N VAL A 171 3.08 -5.86 15.23
CA VAL A 171 3.58 -7.02 16.00
C VAL A 171 5.08 -6.93 16.25
N ALA A 172 5.87 -6.64 15.19
CA ALA A 172 7.32 -6.71 15.30
C ALA A 172 7.96 -5.38 15.71
N LEU A 173 7.60 -4.26 15.08
CA LEU A 173 8.36 -3.00 15.22
C LEU A 173 7.76 -2.01 16.22
N ARG A 174 6.45 -1.95 16.39
CA ARG A 174 5.83 -1.02 17.35
C ARG A 174 6.34 -1.21 18.79
N PRO A 175 6.58 -2.43 19.28
CA PRO A 175 7.17 -2.63 20.60
C PRO A 175 8.59 -2.08 20.75
N THR A 176 9.33 -1.92 19.63
CA THR A 176 10.70 -1.38 19.62
C THR A 176 10.76 0.14 19.71
N LEU A 177 9.61 0.83 19.58
CA LEU A 177 9.44 2.26 19.84
C LEU A 177 9.12 2.50 21.32
N ASP A 178 9.97 2.01 22.20
CA ASP A 178 9.79 1.99 23.66
C ASP A 178 10.23 3.31 24.34
N LYS A 179 10.92 4.19 23.63
CA LYS A 179 11.31 5.50 24.13
C LYS A 179 10.13 6.48 24.09
N PRO A 180 10.01 7.41 25.07
CA PRO A 180 8.85 8.30 25.20
C PRO A 180 8.52 9.14 23.97
N GLN A 181 9.51 9.51 23.17
CA GLN A 181 9.34 10.33 21.96
C GLN A 181 9.60 9.58 20.66
N ALA A 182 9.77 8.26 20.73
CA ALA A 182 10.01 7.46 19.54
C ALA A 182 8.83 7.54 18.56
N LYS A 183 9.14 7.66 17.25
CA LYS A 183 8.15 7.93 16.21
C LYS A 183 8.24 6.94 15.07
N ALA A 184 7.12 6.80 14.33
CA ALA A 184 7.12 6.12 13.05
C ALA A 184 6.54 7.01 11.95
N ILE A 185 7.14 6.95 10.75
CA ILE A 185 6.71 7.62 9.53
C ILE A 185 6.35 6.53 8.51
N PHE A 186 5.18 6.63 7.92
CA PHE A 186 4.72 5.80 6.81
C PHE A 186 4.55 6.71 5.61
N ILE A 187 5.39 6.57 4.58
CA ILE A 187 5.37 7.45 3.43
C ILE A 187 5.30 6.66 2.14
N SER A 188 4.37 7.02 1.26
CA SER A 188 4.17 6.34 -0.03
C SER A 188 3.35 7.18 -1.00
N THR A 189 3.35 6.77 -2.27
CA THR A 189 2.22 7.01 -3.17
C THR A 189 1.11 6.02 -2.81
N PRO A 190 -0.16 6.43 -2.72
CA PRO A 190 -1.27 5.52 -2.43
C PRO A 190 -1.40 4.37 -3.44
N ARG A 191 -1.95 3.24 -3.00
CA ARG A 191 -2.24 2.06 -3.81
C ARG A 191 -3.61 1.50 -3.46
N GLY A 192 -4.68 2.15 -3.96
CA GLY A 192 -6.05 1.78 -3.65
C GLY A 192 -6.46 2.02 -2.18
N ARG A 193 -7.67 1.59 -1.82
CA ARG A 193 -8.26 1.78 -0.48
C ARG A 193 -8.13 0.57 0.45
N ASN A 194 -8.00 -0.64 -0.10
CA ASN A 194 -8.09 -1.89 0.66
C ASN A 194 -6.72 -2.44 1.06
N ASN A 195 -5.85 -1.59 1.61
CA ASN A 195 -4.55 -2.00 2.09
C ASN A 195 -4.22 -1.34 3.44
N TRP A 196 -3.22 -1.87 4.12
CA TRP A 196 -2.81 -1.43 5.45
C TRP A 196 -2.36 0.04 5.49
N PHE A 197 -1.73 0.56 4.43
CA PHE A 197 -1.29 1.95 4.36
C PHE A 197 -2.49 2.92 4.34
N SER A 198 -3.54 2.58 3.59
CA SER A 198 -4.80 3.32 3.59
C SER A 198 -5.47 3.32 4.98
N GLN A 199 -5.47 2.18 5.66
CA GLN A 199 -6.01 2.07 7.01
C GLN A 199 -5.24 2.95 8.00
N PHE A 200 -3.89 2.97 7.92
CA PHE A 200 -3.05 3.83 8.75
C PHE A 200 -3.25 5.32 8.42
N TRP A 201 -3.41 5.64 7.14
CA TRP A 201 -3.73 7.01 6.73
C TRP A 201 -5.09 7.47 7.30
N ASN A 202 -6.10 6.62 7.31
CA ASN A 202 -7.40 6.93 7.90
C ASN A 202 -7.32 7.20 9.42
N ARG A 203 -6.39 6.57 10.15
CA ARG A 203 -6.20 6.82 11.60
C ARG A 203 -5.93 8.28 11.92
N GLY A 204 -5.20 8.99 11.05
CA GLY A 204 -4.93 10.41 11.27
C GLY A 204 -6.18 11.31 11.28
N PHE A 205 -7.28 10.85 10.69
CA PHE A 205 -8.56 11.58 10.68
C PHE A 205 -9.51 11.16 11.82
N SER A 206 -9.21 10.07 12.51
CA SER A 206 -10.03 9.57 13.61
C SER A 206 -9.65 10.23 14.95
N GLU A 207 -10.65 10.54 15.75
CA GLU A 207 -10.46 11.03 17.13
C GLU A 207 -9.95 9.92 18.07
N ASP A 208 -10.18 8.64 17.73
CA ASP A 208 -9.71 7.49 18.50
C ASP A 208 -8.19 7.33 18.46
N PHE A 209 -7.51 8.02 17.52
CA PHE A 209 -6.06 7.95 17.32
C PHE A 209 -5.41 9.34 17.41
N PRO A 210 -5.45 10.01 18.57
CA PRO A 210 -4.96 11.39 18.71
C PRO A 210 -3.46 11.56 18.45
N GLU A 211 -2.68 10.48 18.58
CA GLU A 211 -1.24 10.45 18.31
C GLU A 211 -0.89 10.24 16.83
N TRP A 212 -1.91 10.09 15.96
CA TRP A 212 -1.75 9.96 14.51
C TRP A 212 -2.03 11.26 13.79
N ILE A 213 -1.24 11.51 12.74
CA ILE A 213 -1.49 12.57 11.76
C ILE A 213 -1.28 12.04 10.36
N SER A 214 -2.13 12.48 9.43
CA SER A 214 -2.05 12.11 8.03
C SER A 214 -1.95 13.30 7.11
N LEU A 215 -1.11 13.16 6.10
CA LEU A 215 -0.83 14.14 5.06
C LEU A 215 -1.18 13.52 3.70
N GLN A 216 -1.73 14.32 2.80
CA GLN A 216 -1.93 13.93 1.40
C GLN A 216 -1.61 15.11 0.50
N ALA A 217 -0.81 14.90 -0.55
CA ALA A 217 -0.50 15.95 -1.50
C ALA A 217 -0.40 15.43 -2.92
N ASP A 218 -1.01 16.16 -3.84
CA ASP A 218 -0.95 15.90 -5.28
C ASP A 218 0.26 16.60 -5.93
N TYR A 219 0.45 16.35 -7.23
CA TYR A 219 1.56 16.88 -8.02
C TYR A 219 1.65 18.41 -8.06
N THR A 220 0.55 19.14 -7.81
CA THR A 220 0.53 20.61 -7.88
C THR A 220 1.42 21.26 -6.81
N GLU A 221 1.74 20.51 -5.76
CA GLU A 221 2.71 20.93 -4.72
C GLU A 221 4.18 20.79 -5.18
N ASN A 222 4.42 20.23 -6.37
CA ASN A 222 5.77 20.15 -6.95
C ASN A 222 6.01 21.30 -7.94
N THR A 223 6.59 22.37 -7.46
CA THR A 223 6.90 23.57 -8.26
C THR A 223 7.93 23.35 -9.37
N ARG A 224 8.58 22.19 -9.41
CA ARG A 224 9.60 21.82 -10.40
C ARG A 224 9.07 20.95 -11.55
N MET A 225 7.84 20.49 -11.45
CA MET A 225 7.25 19.65 -12.48
C MET A 225 6.73 20.52 -13.62
N ALA A 226 7.21 20.27 -14.85
CA ALA A 226 6.76 21.00 -16.00
C ALA A 226 5.30 20.61 -16.35
N GLU A 227 4.50 21.59 -16.74
CA GLU A 227 3.12 21.33 -17.18
C GLU A 227 3.06 20.39 -18.39
N SER A 228 4.07 20.44 -19.27
CA SER A 228 4.22 19.52 -20.42
C SER A 228 4.30 18.06 -19.99
N ASP A 229 5.05 17.77 -18.91
CA ASP A 229 5.23 16.40 -18.39
C ASP A 229 3.92 15.86 -17.79
N VAL A 230 3.18 16.74 -17.11
CA VAL A 230 1.85 16.40 -16.57
C VAL A 230 0.84 16.15 -17.69
N ALA A 231 0.86 17.00 -18.73
CA ALA A 231 -0.03 16.85 -19.88
C ALA A 231 0.28 15.58 -20.68
N GLU A 232 1.56 15.22 -20.81
CA GLU A 232 1.99 13.97 -21.44
C GLU A 232 1.53 12.76 -20.61
N ALA A 233 1.79 12.74 -19.31
CA ALA A 233 1.37 11.67 -18.41
C ALA A 233 -0.16 11.49 -18.44
N ARG A 234 -0.94 12.57 -18.46
CA ARG A 234 -2.41 12.51 -18.54
C ARG A 234 -2.92 11.89 -19.85
N ARG A 235 -2.14 11.99 -20.95
CA ARG A 235 -2.50 11.36 -22.24
C ARG A 235 -2.05 9.91 -22.35
N SER A 236 -0.93 9.56 -21.70
CA SER A 236 -0.29 8.25 -21.82
C SER A 236 -0.76 7.23 -20.78
N MET A 237 -1.30 7.71 -19.65
CA MET A 237 -1.80 6.88 -18.56
C MET A 237 -3.32 6.75 -18.60
N SER A 238 -3.84 5.66 -18.05
CA SER A 238 -5.26 5.57 -17.73
C SER A 238 -5.64 6.66 -16.71
N LYS A 239 -6.92 7.04 -16.68
CA LYS A 239 -7.43 7.98 -15.68
C LYS A 239 -7.09 7.53 -14.26
N ALA A 240 -7.25 6.25 -13.99
CA ALA A 240 -6.99 5.63 -12.71
C ALA A 240 -5.52 5.73 -12.29
N GLU A 241 -4.60 5.39 -13.18
CA GLU A 241 -3.15 5.53 -12.92
C GLU A 241 -2.75 6.98 -12.67
N PHE A 242 -3.30 7.92 -13.46
CA PHE A 242 -3.03 9.34 -13.27
C PHE A 242 -3.54 9.82 -11.89
N GLU A 243 -4.74 9.44 -11.50
CA GLU A 243 -5.30 9.77 -10.19
C GLU A 243 -4.44 9.23 -9.04
N GLN A 244 -3.99 7.99 -9.14
CA GLN A 244 -3.12 7.38 -8.13
C GLN A 244 -1.76 8.06 -8.07
N GLU A 245 -1.05 8.16 -9.20
CA GLU A 245 0.35 8.53 -9.22
C GLU A 245 0.57 10.06 -9.11
N TYR A 246 -0.34 10.85 -9.69
CA TYR A 246 -0.24 12.31 -9.73
C TYR A 246 -1.16 13.01 -8.73
N LEU A 247 -2.35 12.48 -8.46
CA LEU A 247 -3.28 13.09 -7.50
C LEU A 247 -3.20 12.48 -6.10
N ALA A 248 -2.32 11.49 -5.90
CA ALA A 248 -2.20 10.74 -4.65
C ALA A 248 -3.55 10.20 -4.15
N SER A 249 -4.41 9.76 -5.07
CA SER A 249 -5.75 9.30 -4.76
C SER A 249 -5.74 7.87 -4.24
N PHE A 250 -6.53 7.62 -3.20
CA PHE A 250 -6.82 6.27 -2.70
C PHE A 250 -8.00 5.61 -3.43
N THR A 251 -8.64 6.32 -4.36
CA THR A 251 -9.84 5.83 -5.06
C THR A 251 -9.53 4.78 -6.12
N VAL A 252 -8.28 4.63 -6.49
CA VAL A 252 -7.86 3.66 -7.50
C VAL A 252 -7.56 2.33 -6.84
N PHE A 253 -8.27 1.30 -7.25
CA PHE A 253 -7.95 -0.08 -6.89
C PHE A 253 -6.91 -0.61 -7.88
N GLU A 254 -5.69 -0.90 -7.41
CA GLU A 254 -4.73 -1.65 -8.19
C GLU A 254 -5.33 -3.05 -8.40
N GLY A 255 -5.53 -3.43 -9.64
CA GLY A 255 -6.12 -4.73 -9.99
C GLY A 255 -7.64 -4.76 -10.22
N GLN A 256 -8.37 -3.65 -10.04
CA GLN A 256 -9.77 -3.63 -10.47
C GLN A 256 -9.85 -3.66 -12.00
N ILE A 257 -10.08 -4.84 -12.51
CA ILE A 257 -10.23 -5.10 -13.97
C ILE A 257 -11.62 -4.72 -14.45
N TYR A 258 -12.62 -4.89 -13.59
CA TYR A 258 -14.03 -4.65 -13.89
C TYR A 258 -14.59 -3.53 -13.01
N ALA A 259 -15.16 -2.50 -13.62
CA ALA A 259 -15.83 -1.40 -12.93
C ALA A 259 -17.34 -1.73 -12.84
N LEU A 260 -17.73 -2.45 -11.78
CA LEU A 260 -19.14 -2.68 -11.49
C LEU A 260 -19.78 -1.40 -10.93
N LYS A 261 -20.97 -1.08 -11.38
CA LYS A 261 -21.78 0.06 -10.95
C LYS A 261 -23.03 -0.45 -10.23
N ASP A 262 -23.69 0.42 -9.46
CA ASP A 262 -24.94 0.06 -8.79
C ASP A 262 -26.03 -0.37 -9.77
N GLU A 263 -26.01 0.14 -10.99
CA GLU A 263 -26.94 -0.22 -12.09
C GLU A 263 -26.69 -1.64 -12.66
N ASP A 264 -25.50 -2.21 -12.43
CA ASP A 264 -25.16 -3.59 -12.83
C ASP A 264 -25.71 -4.61 -11.83
N VAL A 265 -26.27 -4.15 -10.70
CA VAL A 265 -26.87 -5.00 -9.67
C VAL A 265 -28.39 -4.91 -9.76
N CYS A 266 -29.04 -6.05 -10.00
CA CYS A 266 -30.48 -6.12 -10.10
C CYS A 266 -31.06 -7.31 -9.31
N GLU A 267 -32.37 -7.30 -9.07
CA GLU A 267 -33.08 -8.49 -8.60
C GLU A 267 -33.11 -9.54 -9.71
N ILE A 268 -32.93 -10.82 -9.36
CA ILE A 268 -32.99 -11.91 -10.33
C ILE A 268 -34.41 -11.99 -10.89
N PRO A 269 -34.58 -11.88 -12.21
CA PRO A 269 -35.94 -11.98 -12.83
C PRO A 269 -36.61 -13.31 -12.53
N GLU A 270 -37.89 -13.28 -12.14
CA GLU A 270 -38.69 -14.49 -11.85
C GLU A 270 -38.84 -15.41 -13.09
N ASP A 271 -38.77 -14.83 -14.28
CA ASP A 271 -38.89 -15.53 -15.56
C ASP A 271 -37.53 -15.87 -16.21
N LEU A 272 -36.44 -15.79 -15.44
CA LEU A 272 -35.10 -16.11 -15.91
C LEU A 272 -35.02 -17.52 -16.48
N LYS A 273 -34.67 -17.64 -17.75
CA LYS A 273 -34.54 -18.91 -18.46
C LYS A 273 -33.32 -18.91 -19.36
N GLY A 274 -32.51 -19.92 -19.20
CA GLY A 274 -31.31 -19.99 -20.00
C GLY A 274 -30.41 -21.17 -19.64
N GLU A 275 -29.20 -21.14 -20.11
CA GLU A 275 -28.17 -22.11 -19.82
C GLU A 275 -27.42 -21.70 -18.54
N ALA A 276 -27.38 -22.61 -17.57
CA ALA A 276 -26.70 -22.37 -16.30
C ALA A 276 -25.34 -23.08 -16.24
N PHE A 277 -24.32 -22.36 -15.91
CA PHE A 277 -22.97 -22.87 -15.71
C PHE A 277 -22.27 -22.15 -14.54
N ALA A 278 -21.11 -22.66 -14.10
CA ALA A 278 -20.38 -22.04 -13.03
C ALA A 278 -18.90 -21.85 -13.38
N GLY A 279 -18.29 -20.84 -12.78
CA GLY A 279 -16.84 -20.64 -12.72
C GLY A 279 -16.32 -20.94 -11.34
N CYS A 280 -15.20 -21.66 -11.24
CA CYS A 280 -14.55 -21.99 -9.97
C CYS A 280 -13.06 -21.69 -10.04
N ASP A 281 -12.58 -20.90 -9.06
CA ASP A 281 -11.17 -20.68 -8.79
C ASP A 281 -10.81 -21.31 -7.44
N PRO A 282 -10.16 -22.48 -7.41
CA PRO A 282 -9.84 -23.18 -6.17
C PRO A 282 -8.64 -22.55 -5.47
N GLY A 283 -8.77 -22.29 -4.18
CA GLY A 283 -7.71 -21.91 -3.26
C GLY A 283 -7.78 -22.69 -1.95
N TYR A 284 -6.74 -22.69 -1.16
CA TYR A 284 -6.76 -23.24 0.21
C TYR A 284 -6.53 -22.15 1.24
N ARG A 285 -5.38 -21.47 1.21
CA ARG A 285 -5.12 -20.27 2.03
C ARG A 285 -5.86 -19.07 1.47
N ASP A 286 -5.77 -18.88 0.16
CA ASP A 286 -6.67 -17.99 -0.57
C ASP A 286 -8.05 -18.65 -0.66
N SER A 287 -9.10 -17.84 -0.72
CA SER A 287 -10.46 -18.37 -0.76
C SER A 287 -10.72 -19.13 -2.06
N THR A 288 -11.39 -20.27 -1.97
CA THR A 288 -12.04 -20.87 -3.13
C THR A 288 -13.24 -20.01 -3.50
N ALA A 289 -13.24 -19.50 -4.74
CA ALA A 289 -14.35 -18.74 -5.31
C ALA A 289 -15.17 -19.61 -6.26
N TYR A 290 -16.50 -19.47 -6.19
CA TYR A 290 -17.45 -20.14 -7.08
C TYR A 290 -18.59 -19.19 -7.43
N CYS A 291 -18.86 -19.00 -8.73
CA CYS A 291 -19.94 -18.16 -9.22
C CYS A 291 -20.88 -18.99 -10.10
N ALA A 292 -22.17 -19.02 -9.75
CA ALA A 292 -23.21 -19.58 -10.59
C ALA A 292 -23.74 -18.50 -11.55
N ILE A 293 -23.78 -18.81 -12.85
CA ILE A 293 -24.09 -17.87 -13.92
C ILE A 293 -25.18 -18.47 -14.80
N VAL A 294 -26.17 -17.65 -15.17
CA VAL A 294 -27.22 -18.01 -16.14
C VAL A 294 -27.12 -17.07 -17.33
N TYR A 295 -27.00 -17.60 -18.51
CA TYR A 295 -27.15 -16.86 -19.77
C TYR A 295 -28.60 -16.86 -20.19
N ASP A 296 -29.28 -15.72 -20.13
CA ASP A 296 -30.69 -15.59 -20.54
C ASP A 296 -30.78 -15.36 -22.05
N TRP A 297 -31.34 -16.32 -22.76
CA TRP A 297 -31.50 -16.25 -24.23
C TRP A 297 -32.46 -15.14 -24.70
N ASN A 298 -33.41 -14.73 -23.86
CA ASN A 298 -34.39 -13.72 -24.22
C ASN A 298 -33.83 -12.30 -24.09
N ARG A 299 -32.94 -12.11 -23.10
CA ARG A 299 -32.33 -10.81 -22.81
C ARG A 299 -30.95 -10.66 -23.41
N ASP A 300 -30.37 -11.75 -23.94
CA ASP A 300 -28.97 -11.81 -24.44
C ASP A 300 -27.96 -11.29 -23.40
N CYS A 301 -28.15 -11.69 -22.14
CA CYS A 301 -27.42 -11.18 -20.99
C CYS A 301 -27.05 -12.29 -20.02
N PHE A 302 -25.92 -12.10 -19.30
CA PHE A 302 -25.46 -13.01 -18.26
C PHE A 302 -25.86 -12.50 -16.89
N PHE A 303 -26.45 -13.36 -16.07
CA PHE A 303 -26.77 -13.07 -14.67
C PHE A 303 -25.87 -13.90 -13.75
N ILE A 304 -25.10 -13.26 -12.87
CA ILE A 304 -24.48 -13.93 -11.73
C ILE A 304 -25.57 -14.11 -10.69
N VAL A 305 -26.05 -15.34 -10.53
CA VAL A 305 -27.23 -15.65 -9.72
C VAL A 305 -26.91 -16.09 -8.31
N ASP A 306 -25.66 -16.52 -8.05
CA ASP A 306 -25.22 -16.91 -6.72
C ASP A 306 -23.68 -16.97 -6.66
N GLU A 307 -23.12 -16.85 -5.45
CA GLU A 307 -21.69 -16.91 -5.22
C GLU A 307 -21.35 -17.69 -3.95
N TYR A 308 -20.14 -18.25 -3.95
CA TYR A 308 -19.54 -18.86 -2.78
C TYR A 308 -18.07 -18.44 -2.66
N LEU A 309 -17.66 -18.01 -1.47
CA LEU A 309 -16.29 -17.59 -1.19
C LEU A 309 -15.88 -18.09 0.21
N LYS A 310 -15.01 -19.10 0.26
CA LYS A 310 -14.51 -19.68 1.51
C LYS A 310 -13.05 -20.11 1.39
N SER A 311 -12.27 -19.89 2.45
CA SER A 311 -10.91 -20.39 2.62
C SER A 311 -10.85 -21.51 3.64
N GLU A 312 -9.76 -22.27 3.63
CA GLU A 312 -9.44 -23.32 4.60
C GLU A 312 -10.51 -24.39 4.74
N GLN A 313 -11.24 -24.70 3.67
CA GLN A 313 -12.23 -25.77 3.60
C GLN A 313 -11.65 -26.99 2.88
N THR A 314 -12.17 -28.17 3.22
CA THR A 314 -11.88 -29.43 2.50
C THR A 314 -12.62 -29.49 1.18
N THR A 315 -12.15 -30.35 0.24
CA THR A 315 -12.86 -30.61 -1.02
C THR A 315 -14.31 -31.07 -0.77
N ALA A 316 -14.57 -31.83 0.29
CA ALA A 316 -15.90 -32.31 0.64
C ALA A 316 -16.86 -31.16 1.02
N GLU A 317 -16.36 -30.19 1.81
CA GLU A 317 -17.15 -29.03 2.22
C GLU A 317 -17.45 -28.12 1.03
N HIS A 318 -16.46 -27.88 0.14
CA HIS A 318 -16.69 -27.17 -1.12
C HIS A 318 -17.71 -27.89 -1.99
N ALA A 319 -17.57 -29.22 -2.17
CA ALA A 319 -18.46 -30.01 -3.00
C ALA A 319 -19.93 -30.01 -2.50
N ALA A 320 -20.12 -30.03 -1.16
CA ALA A 320 -21.46 -29.93 -0.58
C ALA A 320 -22.13 -28.59 -0.93
N ALA A 321 -21.39 -27.48 -0.77
CA ALA A 321 -21.89 -26.16 -1.12
C ALA A 321 -22.16 -26.03 -2.63
N PHE A 322 -21.24 -26.50 -3.49
CA PHE A 322 -21.42 -26.45 -4.94
C PHE A 322 -22.61 -27.29 -5.40
N THR A 323 -22.84 -28.46 -4.78
CA THR A 323 -24.01 -29.29 -5.08
C THR A 323 -25.32 -28.56 -4.75
N GLU A 324 -25.35 -27.85 -3.63
CA GLU A 324 -26.52 -27.05 -3.25
C GLU A 324 -26.81 -25.95 -4.28
N LEU A 325 -25.77 -25.18 -4.65
CA LEU A 325 -25.87 -24.09 -5.65
C LEU A 325 -26.25 -24.63 -7.01
N ASN A 326 -25.66 -25.75 -7.45
CA ASN A 326 -25.97 -26.38 -8.73
C ASN A 326 -27.42 -26.86 -8.81
N ASN A 327 -27.92 -27.46 -7.74
CA ASN A 327 -29.33 -27.90 -7.69
C ASN A 327 -30.28 -26.71 -7.65
N ARG A 328 -29.92 -25.62 -6.97
CA ARG A 328 -30.79 -24.44 -6.88
C ARG A 328 -30.93 -23.71 -8.22
N HIS A 329 -29.83 -23.61 -8.97
CA HIS A 329 -29.78 -22.80 -10.20
C HIS A 329 -29.72 -23.63 -11.49
N GLY A 330 -29.72 -24.95 -11.40
CA GLY A 330 -29.66 -25.83 -12.56
C GLY A 330 -28.33 -25.84 -13.30
N VAL A 331 -27.21 -25.62 -12.55
CA VAL A 331 -25.86 -25.60 -13.14
C VAL A 331 -25.48 -26.99 -13.66
N GLU A 332 -25.19 -27.09 -14.95
CA GLU A 332 -24.87 -28.35 -15.63
C GLU A 332 -23.35 -28.59 -15.71
N VAL A 333 -22.52 -27.54 -15.76
CA VAL A 333 -21.07 -27.65 -15.89
C VAL A 333 -20.35 -26.57 -15.10
N THR A 334 -19.24 -26.95 -14.48
CA THR A 334 -18.34 -26.03 -13.74
C THR A 334 -17.01 -25.88 -14.47
N PHE A 335 -16.66 -24.68 -14.86
CA PHE A 335 -15.37 -24.34 -15.45
C PHE A 335 -14.33 -24.10 -14.35
N ILE A 336 -13.23 -24.86 -14.36
CA ILE A 336 -12.18 -24.80 -13.33
C ILE A 336 -10.80 -24.56 -13.96
N ASP A 337 -9.93 -23.81 -13.28
CA ASP A 337 -8.56 -23.64 -13.74
C ASP A 337 -7.87 -25.01 -13.91
N SER A 338 -7.23 -25.16 -15.05
CA SER A 338 -6.48 -26.38 -15.40
C SER A 338 -5.31 -26.68 -14.45
N ALA A 339 -4.81 -25.71 -13.66
CA ALA A 339 -3.81 -25.94 -12.63
C ALA A 339 -4.34 -26.76 -11.44
N ALA A 340 -5.67 -26.72 -11.19
CA ALA A 340 -6.36 -27.43 -10.11
C ALA A 340 -6.90 -28.81 -10.57
N ALA A 341 -6.14 -29.53 -11.39
CA ALA A 341 -6.59 -30.80 -12.01
C ALA A 341 -7.05 -31.85 -11.00
N GLN A 342 -6.38 -31.95 -9.84
CA GLN A 342 -6.76 -32.92 -8.80
C GLN A 342 -8.12 -32.53 -8.19
N PHE A 343 -8.33 -31.27 -7.83
CA PHE A 343 -9.58 -30.77 -7.28
C PHE A 343 -10.74 -30.98 -8.27
N ALA A 344 -10.54 -30.68 -9.56
CA ALA A 344 -11.54 -30.92 -10.60
C ALA A 344 -11.87 -32.41 -10.74
N SER A 345 -10.86 -33.28 -10.65
CA SER A 345 -11.04 -34.74 -10.70
C SER A 345 -11.84 -35.24 -9.49
N ASP A 346 -11.51 -34.77 -8.30
CA ASP A 346 -12.23 -35.15 -7.07
C ASP A 346 -13.69 -34.72 -7.12
N LEU A 347 -13.99 -33.50 -7.57
CA LEU A 347 -15.36 -33.01 -7.76
C LEU A 347 -16.15 -33.89 -8.75
N ALA A 348 -15.53 -34.28 -9.86
CA ALA A 348 -16.19 -35.09 -10.87
C ALA A 348 -16.43 -36.54 -10.40
N TYR A 349 -15.40 -37.21 -9.87
CA TYR A 349 -15.46 -38.65 -9.56
C TYR A 349 -16.05 -38.98 -8.19
N LEU A 350 -15.81 -38.13 -7.19
CA LEU A 350 -16.28 -38.40 -5.82
C LEU A 350 -17.63 -37.74 -5.51
N TYR A 351 -17.91 -36.60 -6.15
CA TYR A 351 -19.09 -35.78 -5.81
C TYR A 351 -20.07 -35.59 -6.98
N ASN A 352 -19.80 -36.19 -8.15
CA ASN A 352 -20.63 -36.13 -9.33
C ASN A 352 -20.96 -34.71 -9.81
N ILE A 353 -20.00 -33.78 -9.65
CA ILE A 353 -20.07 -32.40 -10.16
C ILE A 353 -19.34 -32.36 -11.49
N SER A 354 -20.05 -32.08 -12.59
CA SER A 354 -19.48 -31.99 -13.93
C SER A 354 -18.45 -30.84 -14.01
N THR A 355 -17.23 -31.16 -14.40
CA THR A 355 -16.14 -30.17 -14.50
C THR A 355 -15.54 -30.11 -15.88
N THR A 356 -15.17 -28.90 -16.32
CA THR A 356 -14.50 -28.63 -17.59
C THR A 356 -13.35 -27.65 -17.37
N LYS A 357 -12.27 -27.81 -18.13
CA LYS A 357 -11.13 -26.90 -18.04
C LYS A 357 -11.48 -25.51 -18.57
N ALA A 358 -11.26 -24.47 -17.76
CA ALA A 358 -11.33 -23.10 -18.20
C ALA A 358 -10.21 -22.78 -19.23
N LYS A 359 -10.52 -21.91 -20.20
CA LYS A 359 -9.51 -21.35 -21.11
C LYS A 359 -8.60 -20.39 -20.34
N LYS A 360 -7.28 -20.50 -20.57
CA LYS A 360 -6.28 -19.70 -19.84
C LYS A 360 -5.89 -18.36 -20.48
N ASP A 361 -6.56 -17.96 -21.53
CA ASP A 361 -6.27 -16.70 -22.23
C ASP A 361 -6.78 -15.52 -21.40
N VAL A 362 -6.01 -15.09 -20.40
CA VAL A 362 -6.42 -14.09 -19.39
C VAL A 362 -6.83 -12.77 -20.04
N LEU A 363 -6.00 -12.20 -20.92
CA LEU A 363 -6.30 -10.90 -21.53
C LEU A 363 -7.56 -10.91 -22.43
N PRO A 364 -7.77 -11.91 -23.32
CA PRO A 364 -9.03 -12.03 -24.05
C PRO A 364 -10.25 -12.24 -23.15
N GLY A 365 -10.11 -13.01 -22.07
CA GLY A 365 -11.18 -13.21 -21.09
C GLY A 365 -11.58 -11.91 -20.39
N ILE A 366 -10.60 -11.13 -19.95
CA ILE A 366 -10.82 -9.80 -19.36
C ILE A 366 -11.53 -8.88 -20.34
N ALA A 367 -11.02 -8.78 -21.59
CA ALA A 367 -11.61 -7.91 -22.60
C ALA A 367 -13.07 -8.30 -22.93
N TYR A 368 -13.37 -9.61 -22.93
CA TYR A 368 -14.71 -10.10 -23.17
C TYR A 368 -15.68 -9.68 -22.06
N VAL A 369 -15.32 -9.89 -20.78
CA VAL A 369 -16.14 -9.46 -19.64
C VAL A 369 -16.31 -7.94 -19.58
N GLN A 370 -15.25 -7.18 -19.90
CA GLN A 370 -15.37 -5.71 -20.01
C GLN A 370 -16.34 -5.28 -21.09
N THR A 371 -16.38 -6.01 -22.22
CA THR A 371 -17.34 -5.74 -23.30
C THR A 371 -18.77 -6.02 -22.84
N LEU A 372 -19.00 -7.12 -22.14
CA LEU A 372 -20.32 -7.45 -21.59
C LEU A 372 -20.82 -6.38 -20.61
N LEU A 373 -19.96 -5.92 -19.69
CA LEU A 373 -20.28 -4.83 -18.74
C LEU A 373 -20.54 -3.47 -19.40
N GLN A 374 -20.06 -3.24 -20.62
CA GLN A 374 -20.35 -2.02 -21.39
C GLN A 374 -21.66 -2.09 -22.17
N GLN A 375 -22.14 -3.28 -22.44
CA GLN A 375 -23.37 -3.50 -23.21
C GLN A 375 -24.62 -3.47 -22.31
N GLY A 376 -24.46 -3.60 -21.00
CA GLY A 376 -25.53 -3.57 -19.99
C GLY A 376 -26.10 -4.95 -19.74
#